data_eb219c25c60050556470b018a6be6d08
#
_entry.id   eb219c25c60050556470b018a6be6d08
#
_cell.length_a   1.000
_cell.length_b   1.000
_cell.length_c   1.000
_cell.angle_alpha   90.00
_cell.angle_beta   90.00
_cell.angle_gamma   90.00
#
_symmetry.space_group_name_H-M   'P 1'
#
loop_
_entity.id
_entity.type
_entity.pdbx_description
1 polymer ?
#
loop_
_entity_poly.entity_id
_entity_poly.type
_entity_poly.pdbx_seq_one_letter_code
_entity_poly.pdbx_strand_id
1 'polypeptide(L)'
;MYPAEIVIPMKEELTENGFTELQTPGEVETQLSKEGTTLVMINSVCGCSAGTARPGVLMAVANANKKPDFLTTTFAGFDIDAVRTIRQHLMPYPPSSPSIALFKD
;
A
#
# COMPACT_ATOMS: atom_id res chain seq x y z
N MET A 1 9.24 15.59 1.61
CA MET A 1 9.61 14.17 1.44
C MET A 1 10.34 13.68 2.69
N TYR A 2 10.00 12.51 3.17
CA TYR A 2 10.60 11.95 4.38
C TYR A 2 11.96 11.33 4.09
N PRO A 3 12.93 11.38 5.04
CA PRO A 3 14.22 10.73 4.84
C PRO A 3 14.10 9.22 4.72
N ALA A 4 14.94 8.63 3.87
CA ALA A 4 14.92 7.19 3.63
C ALA A 4 15.16 6.38 4.91
N GLU A 5 16.06 6.83 5.78
CA GLU A 5 16.39 6.11 7.02
C GLU A 5 15.20 6.00 7.99
N ILE A 6 14.20 6.87 7.84
CA ILE A 6 12.97 6.80 8.63
C ILE A 6 11.97 5.88 7.93
N VAL A 7 11.87 5.98 6.61
CA VAL A 7 10.85 5.29 5.79
C VAL A 7 11.17 3.81 5.61
N ILE A 8 12.42 3.45 5.38
CA ILE A 8 12.80 2.07 5.05
C ILE A 8 12.34 1.06 6.11
N PRO A 9 12.58 1.26 7.42
CA PRO A 9 12.07 0.30 8.41
C PRO A 9 10.56 0.16 8.40
N MET A 10 9.84 1.23 8.10
CA MET A 10 8.37 1.19 8.03
C MET A 10 7.89 0.45 6.80
N LYS A 11 8.61 0.53 5.68
CA LYS A 11 8.32 -0.26 4.48
C LYS A 11 8.58 -1.73 4.75
N GLU A 12 9.68 -2.05 5.42
CA GLU A 12 10.08 -3.42 5.69
C GLU A 12 9.06 -4.17 6.54
N GLU A 13 8.32 -3.47 7.39
CA GLU A 13 7.25 -4.07 8.17
C GLU A 13 6.24 -4.80 7.28
N LEU A 14 6.01 -4.27 6.09
CA LEU A 14 5.10 -4.88 5.11
C LEU A 14 5.85 -5.78 4.12
N THR A 15 6.99 -5.34 3.59
CA THR A 15 7.70 -6.11 2.57
C THR A 15 8.23 -7.43 3.10
N GLU A 16 8.63 -7.49 4.37
CA GLU A 16 9.05 -8.73 5.01
C GLU A 16 7.89 -9.71 5.22
N ASN A 17 6.66 -9.23 5.09
CA ASN A 17 5.46 -10.04 5.23
C ASN A 17 4.74 -10.28 3.90
N GLY A 18 5.47 -10.22 2.80
CA GLY A 18 4.96 -10.61 1.49
C GLY A 18 4.38 -9.48 0.65
N PHE A 19 4.46 -8.24 1.09
CA PHE A 19 3.99 -7.10 0.30
C PHE A 19 5.06 -6.67 -0.70
N THR A 20 4.63 -6.34 -1.92
CA THR A 20 5.50 -5.83 -2.97
C THR A 20 5.37 -4.31 -3.05
N GLU A 21 6.49 -3.60 -3.10
CA GLU A 21 6.47 -2.14 -3.20
C GLU A 21 6.09 -1.68 -4.60
N LEU A 22 5.27 -0.62 -4.65
CA LEU A 22 4.97 0.12 -5.86
C LEU A 22 5.60 1.50 -5.71
N GLN A 23 6.65 1.76 -6.46
CA GLN A 23 7.46 2.97 -6.29
C GLN A 23 7.32 3.97 -7.43
N THR A 24 6.80 3.54 -8.58
CA THR A 24 6.64 4.39 -9.76
C THR A 24 5.24 4.26 -10.34
N PRO A 25 4.75 5.27 -11.10
CA PRO A 25 3.47 5.16 -11.79
C PRO A 25 3.41 3.94 -12.73
N GLY A 26 4.50 3.63 -13.41
CA GLY A 26 4.56 2.45 -14.29
C GLY A 26 4.34 1.15 -13.55
N GLU A 27 4.94 1.02 -12.37
CA GLU A 27 4.72 -0.17 -11.52
C GLU A 27 3.27 -0.27 -11.06
N VAL A 28 2.66 0.86 -10.71
CA VAL A 28 1.25 0.91 -10.31
C VAL A 28 0.34 0.44 -11.45
N GLU A 29 0.53 1.02 -12.63
CA GLU A 29 -0.32 0.68 -13.79
C GLU A 29 -0.13 -0.78 -14.20
N THR A 30 1.09 -1.28 -14.20
CA THR A 30 1.36 -2.68 -14.51
C THR A 30 0.67 -3.61 -13.51
N GLN A 31 0.77 -3.29 -12.22
CA GLN A 31 0.14 -4.12 -11.18
C GLN A 31 -1.37 -4.13 -11.29
N LEU A 32 -1.99 -2.96 -11.49
CA LEU A 32 -3.45 -2.87 -11.56
C LEU A 32 -4.02 -3.45 -12.84
N SER A 33 -3.20 -3.67 -13.87
CA SER A 33 -3.64 -4.32 -15.10
C SER A 33 -3.63 -5.85 -15.02
N LYS A 34 -3.07 -6.42 -13.98
CA LYS A 34 -3.05 -7.87 -13.78
C LYS A 34 -4.43 -8.40 -13.42
N GLU A 35 -4.75 -9.60 -13.90
CA GLU A 35 -6.02 -10.26 -13.54
C GLU A 35 -5.99 -10.69 -12.08
N GLY A 36 -7.15 -10.61 -11.42
CA GLY A 36 -7.30 -11.00 -10.03
C GLY A 36 -7.49 -9.82 -9.11
N THR A 37 -7.23 -10.04 -7.83
CA THR A 37 -7.40 -9.02 -6.80
C THR A 37 -6.05 -8.49 -6.32
N THR A 38 -5.94 -7.17 -6.21
CA THR A 38 -4.75 -6.50 -5.70
C THR A 38 -5.13 -5.65 -4.49
N LEU A 39 -4.52 -5.95 -3.35
CA LEU A 39 -4.64 -5.11 -2.16
C LEU A 39 -3.51 -4.09 -2.20
N VAL A 40 -3.85 -2.81 -2.04
CA VAL A 40 -2.86 -1.73 -1.97
C VAL A 40 -2.96 -1.06 -0.60
N MET A 41 -1.87 -1.09 0.15
CA MET A 41 -1.75 -0.36 1.42
C MET A 41 -0.93 0.91 1.17
N ILE A 42 -1.56 2.07 1.31
CA ILE A 42 -0.82 3.33 1.31
C ILE A 42 -0.31 3.56 2.71
N ASN A 43 0.96 3.27 2.91
CA ASN A 43 1.63 3.36 4.20
C ASN A 43 2.01 4.81 4.52
N SER A 44 2.28 5.12 5.77
CA SER A 44 2.69 6.45 6.17
C SER A 44 3.51 6.44 7.46
N VAL A 45 4.14 7.59 7.78
CA VAL A 45 4.87 7.77 9.04
C VAL A 45 3.94 8.09 10.22
N CYS A 46 2.67 8.30 9.95
CA CYS A 46 1.68 8.64 10.99
C CYS A 46 1.64 7.56 12.07
N GLY A 47 1.45 7.99 13.33
CA GLY A 47 1.29 7.07 14.46
C GLY A 47 0.16 6.08 14.30
N CYS A 48 -0.92 6.47 13.60
CA CYS A 48 -2.03 5.57 13.27
C CYS A 48 -1.57 4.38 12.42
N SER A 49 -0.64 4.62 11.50
CA SER A 49 -0.10 3.58 10.64
C SER A 49 0.67 2.55 11.46
N ALA A 50 1.55 3.00 12.36
CA ALA A 50 2.33 2.12 13.22
C ALA A 50 1.47 1.36 14.24
N GLY A 51 0.50 2.05 14.86
CA GLY A 51 -0.29 1.49 15.94
C GLY A 51 -1.48 0.65 15.49
N THR A 52 -2.01 0.89 14.30
CA THR A 52 -3.27 0.27 13.86
C THR A 52 -3.24 -0.25 12.43
N ALA A 53 -2.87 0.60 11.46
CA ALA A 53 -3.04 0.23 10.05
C ALA A 53 -2.10 -0.89 9.60
N ARG A 54 -0.80 -0.76 9.83
CA ARG A 54 0.14 -1.81 9.43
C ARG A 54 -0.10 -3.13 10.16
N PRO A 55 -0.16 -3.15 11.52
CA PRO A 55 -0.47 -4.40 12.22
C PRO A 55 -1.84 -4.96 11.84
N GLY A 56 -2.82 -4.08 11.64
CA GLY A 56 -4.18 -4.49 11.28
C GLY A 56 -4.25 -5.16 9.93
N VAL A 57 -3.60 -4.61 8.90
CA VAL A 57 -3.61 -5.21 7.57
C VAL A 57 -2.86 -6.54 7.56
N LEU A 58 -1.75 -6.65 8.28
CA LEU A 58 -1.00 -7.91 8.40
C LEU A 58 -1.84 -8.99 9.07
N MET A 59 -2.53 -8.64 10.15
CA MET A 59 -3.40 -9.58 10.85
C MET A 59 -4.58 -10.00 9.99
N ALA A 60 -5.21 -9.06 9.30
CA ALA A 60 -6.35 -9.35 8.43
C ALA A 60 -5.96 -10.30 7.29
N VAL A 61 -4.81 -10.07 6.66
CA VAL A 61 -4.31 -10.95 5.59
C VAL A 61 -3.99 -12.33 6.13
N ALA A 62 -3.32 -12.40 7.30
CA ALA A 62 -2.93 -13.68 7.90
C ALA A 62 -4.12 -14.55 8.26
N ASN A 63 -5.26 -13.93 8.64
CA ASN A 63 -6.44 -14.65 9.09
C ASN A 63 -7.54 -14.77 8.03
N ALA A 64 -7.33 -14.23 6.84
CA ALA A 64 -8.36 -14.27 5.79
C ALA A 64 -8.53 -15.68 5.24
N ASN A 65 -9.79 -16.10 5.04
CA ASN A 65 -10.10 -17.37 4.40
C ASN A 65 -9.77 -17.31 2.90
N LYS A 66 -9.96 -16.14 2.30
CA LYS A 66 -9.65 -15.92 0.89
C LYS A 66 -8.78 -14.68 0.80
N LYS A 67 -7.52 -14.87 0.42
CA LYS A 67 -6.54 -13.80 0.34
C LYS A 67 -6.54 -13.13 -1.03
N PRO A 68 -6.20 -11.83 -1.11
CA PRO A 68 -5.98 -11.19 -2.39
C PRO A 68 -4.87 -11.91 -3.16
N ASP A 69 -4.93 -11.86 -4.49
CA ASP A 69 -3.91 -12.48 -5.32
C ASP A 69 -2.57 -11.75 -5.20
N PHE A 70 -2.61 -10.44 -5.00
CA PHE A 70 -1.42 -9.61 -4.87
C PHE A 70 -1.52 -8.71 -3.65
N LEU A 71 -0.44 -8.64 -2.89
CA LEU A 71 -0.31 -7.75 -1.74
C LEU A 71 0.73 -6.69 -2.10
N THR A 72 0.31 -5.43 -2.17
CA THR A 72 1.18 -4.34 -2.59
C THR A 72 1.12 -3.17 -1.62
N THR A 73 2.17 -2.34 -1.63
CA THR A 73 2.23 -1.16 -0.78
C THR A 73 2.98 -0.04 -1.47
N THR A 74 2.61 1.19 -1.15
CA THR A 74 3.33 2.39 -1.56
C THR A 74 3.36 3.33 -0.35
N PHE A 75 4.28 4.30 -0.32
CA PHE A 75 4.51 5.10 0.87
C PHE A 75 4.19 6.56 0.64
N ALA A 76 3.18 7.06 1.35
CA ALA A 76 2.76 8.47 1.27
C ALA A 76 3.89 9.39 1.76
N GLY A 77 4.16 10.44 0.98
CA GLY A 77 5.22 11.38 1.30
C GLY A 77 6.63 10.90 0.96
N PHE A 78 6.75 9.74 0.31
CA PHE A 78 8.03 9.20 -0.15
C PHE A 78 7.94 8.71 -1.60
N ASP A 79 7.03 7.78 -1.88
CA ASP A 79 6.78 7.30 -3.24
C ASP A 79 5.69 8.20 -3.89
N ILE A 80 6.00 9.48 -4.05
CA ILE A 80 5.02 10.52 -4.32
C ILE A 80 4.22 10.29 -5.60
N ASP A 81 4.91 9.94 -6.69
CA ASP A 81 4.24 9.75 -7.98
C ASP A 81 3.42 8.47 -8.01
N ALA A 82 3.89 7.41 -7.35
CA ALA A 82 3.14 6.17 -7.23
C ALA A 82 1.87 6.38 -6.42
N VAL A 83 1.96 7.08 -5.29
CA VAL A 83 0.79 7.40 -4.46
C VAL A 83 -0.21 8.24 -5.23
N ARG A 84 0.26 9.23 -5.98
CA ARG A 84 -0.61 10.06 -6.83
C ARG A 84 -1.37 9.21 -7.84
N THR A 85 -0.69 8.26 -8.47
CA THR A 85 -1.30 7.38 -9.47
C THR A 85 -2.35 6.49 -8.83
N ILE A 86 -2.06 5.89 -7.66
CA ILE A 86 -3.04 5.08 -6.93
C ILE A 86 -4.28 5.93 -6.58
N ARG A 87 -4.08 7.15 -6.11
CA ARG A 87 -5.20 8.01 -5.71
C ARG A 87 -6.07 8.41 -6.90
N GLN A 88 -5.51 8.50 -8.09
CA GLN A 88 -6.30 8.71 -9.30
C GLN A 88 -7.27 7.56 -9.54
N HIS A 89 -6.86 6.33 -9.27
CA HIS A 89 -7.74 5.17 -9.37
C HIS A 89 -8.78 5.10 -8.24
N LEU A 90 -8.58 5.85 -7.16
CA LEU A 90 -9.51 5.89 -6.03
C LEU A 90 -10.50 7.04 -6.10
N MET A 91 -10.39 7.92 -7.08
CA MET A 91 -11.33 9.02 -7.22
C MET A 91 -12.74 8.49 -7.44
N PRO A 92 -13.79 9.10 -6.87
CA PRO A 92 -13.79 10.40 -6.19
C PRO A 92 -13.58 10.36 -4.67
N TYR A 93 -13.09 9.27 -4.13
CA TYR A 93 -12.90 9.16 -2.69
C TYR A 93 -11.81 10.12 -2.21
N PRO A 94 -11.99 10.78 -1.04
CA PRO A 94 -10.99 11.70 -0.51
C PRO A 94 -9.67 10.99 -0.20
N PRO A 95 -8.53 11.64 -0.44
CA PRO A 95 -7.24 11.05 -0.06
C PRO A 95 -7.09 10.95 1.46
N SER A 96 -6.52 9.85 1.91
CA SER A 96 -6.17 9.65 3.32
C SER A 96 -4.87 8.86 3.41
N SER A 97 -4.18 8.98 4.53
CA SER A 97 -2.93 8.27 4.82
C SER A 97 -2.89 7.94 6.30
N PRO A 98 -2.81 6.67 6.69
CA PRO A 98 -2.77 5.51 5.80
C PRO A 98 -4.13 5.21 5.16
N SER A 99 -4.11 4.44 4.09
CA SER A 99 -5.35 3.92 3.50
C SER A 99 -5.11 2.56 2.87
N ILE A 100 -6.20 1.78 2.73
CA ILE A 100 -6.15 0.42 2.19
C ILE A 100 -7.24 0.32 1.14
N ALA A 101 -6.89 -0.20 -0.02
CA ALA A 101 -7.84 -0.38 -1.12
C ALA A 101 -7.69 -1.77 -1.73
N LEU A 102 -8.81 -2.34 -2.15
CA LEU A 102 -8.82 -3.62 -2.86
C LEU A 102 -9.31 -3.39 -4.29
N PHE A 103 -8.47 -3.72 -5.24
CA PHE A 103 -8.79 -3.60 -6.66
C PHE A 103 -9.08 -4.98 -7.23
N LYS A 104 -10.10 -5.06 -8.09
CA LYS A 104 -10.46 -6.28 -8.79
C LYS A 104 -10.69 -5.94 -10.26
N ASP A 105 -10.02 -6.65 -11.15
CA ASP A 105 -10.23 -6.46 -12.57
C ASP A 105 -11.44 -7.25 -13.09
#